data_e8e27b0f04f30117b27eedfbe9d0219d
#
_entry.id   e8e27b0f04f30117b27eedfbe9d0219d
#
_cell.length_a   1.000
_cell.length_b   1.000
_cell.length_c   1.000
_cell.angle_alpha   90.00
_cell.angle_beta   90.00
_cell.angle_gamma   90.00
#
_symmetry.space_group_name_H-M   'P 1'
#
loop_
_entity.id
_entity.type
_entity.pdbx_description
1 polymer ?
#
loop_
_entity_poly.entity_id
_entity_poly.type
_entity_poly.pdbx_seq_one_letter_code
_entity_poly.pdbx_strand_id
1 'polypeptide(L)'
;LLFAVSFSYSQRWNTPAENKIDNPVIKSIIDEATNNSQLENLAHELFDVVGPRLVGTPQMQQAHDWAVAKYNSWGIDAYNHEYGKWRGWERGITHIDMVEPRLRTLVGRQLAWSPSTKKKGVTAEVTLVPDIESKEDFENWLKTINGKFVLVSQYQPTGRSDSNWEEFALPESFEKMKNDREEMSRKWFSNLRLTGYGYRDINKAFEDAGAVGLISSYWSRVSGANKVFSARTDKIPNIDVNLEDYGALYRLAKNGKKPVVKVVATSTEHGVVPTFNTIAQIKGVEKPDEYVILSAHFDS
;
A
#
# COMPACT_ATOMS: atom_id res chain seq x y z
N LEU A 1 11.77 11.25 -22.72
CA LEU A 1 11.19 9.91 -22.43
C LEU A 1 9.73 10.14 -22.06
N LEU A 2 8.82 9.87 -23.02
CA LEU A 2 7.39 9.87 -22.80
C LEU A 2 7.01 8.66 -21.93
N PHE A 3 6.50 8.90 -20.73
CA PHE A 3 5.81 7.88 -19.95
C PHE A 3 4.36 7.79 -20.45
N ALA A 4 4.04 6.75 -21.19
CA ALA A 4 2.68 6.38 -21.48
C ALA A 4 2.03 5.85 -20.18
N VAL A 5 1.13 6.63 -19.59
CA VAL A 5 0.26 6.17 -18.50
C VAL A 5 -0.84 5.34 -19.15
N SER A 6 -0.72 4.03 -19.10
CA SER A 6 -1.80 3.12 -19.47
C SER A 6 -2.89 3.21 -18.41
N PHE A 7 -4.01 3.81 -18.75
CA PHE A 7 -5.26 3.67 -17.98
C PHE A 7 -5.77 2.25 -18.17
N SER A 8 -5.61 1.42 -17.15
CA SER A 8 -6.32 0.15 -17.09
C SER A 8 -7.79 0.44 -16.82
N TYR A 9 -8.60 0.45 -17.86
CA TYR A 9 -10.04 0.33 -17.71
C TYR A 9 -10.31 -1.06 -17.15
N SER A 10 -10.91 -1.15 -15.97
CA SER A 10 -11.52 -2.40 -15.53
C SER A 10 -12.62 -2.70 -16.52
N GLN A 11 -12.40 -3.70 -17.36
CA GLN A 11 -13.47 -4.21 -18.22
C GLN A 11 -14.62 -4.66 -17.31
N ARG A 12 -15.78 -4.00 -17.43
CA ARG A 12 -17.03 -4.61 -16.98
C ARG A 12 -17.07 -5.97 -17.65
N TRP A 13 -17.20 -7.01 -16.87
CA TRP A 13 -17.51 -8.32 -17.36
C TRP A 13 -18.89 -8.25 -18.00
N ASN A 14 -18.94 -7.87 -19.29
CA ASN A 14 -20.09 -8.17 -20.10
C ASN A 14 -20.21 -9.68 -20.07
N THR A 15 -21.38 -10.20 -19.67
CA THR A 15 -21.71 -11.61 -19.84
C THR A 15 -21.21 -12.04 -21.21
N PRO A 16 -20.25 -12.98 -21.30
CA PRO A 16 -19.73 -13.38 -22.61
C PRO A 16 -20.94 -13.84 -23.43
N ALA A 17 -21.06 -13.31 -24.66
CA ALA A 17 -21.89 -14.01 -25.64
C ALA A 17 -21.52 -15.49 -25.53
N GLU A 18 -22.51 -16.41 -25.53
CA GLU A 18 -22.29 -17.85 -25.48
C GLU A 18 -21.32 -18.22 -26.60
N ASN A 19 -20.02 -18.07 -26.35
CA ASN A 19 -19.00 -18.67 -27.19
C ASN A 19 -19.17 -20.16 -26.97
N LYS A 20 -19.72 -20.86 -27.98
CA LYS A 20 -19.73 -22.30 -28.03
C LYS A 20 -18.27 -22.77 -28.05
N ILE A 21 -17.73 -23.00 -26.85
CA ILE A 21 -16.40 -23.55 -26.67
C ILE A 21 -16.55 -25.05 -26.99
N ASP A 22 -16.16 -25.42 -28.17
CA ASP A 22 -16.31 -26.84 -28.62
C ASP A 22 -15.15 -27.72 -28.17
N ASN A 23 -14.04 -27.14 -27.71
CA ASN A 23 -12.89 -27.90 -27.24
C ASN A 23 -13.20 -28.58 -25.89
N PRO A 24 -13.15 -29.90 -25.79
CA PRO A 24 -13.49 -30.68 -24.59
C PRO A 24 -12.56 -30.40 -23.41
N VAL A 25 -11.27 -30.09 -23.67
CA VAL A 25 -10.32 -29.74 -22.61
C VAL A 25 -10.69 -28.40 -21.98
N ILE A 26 -11.04 -27.38 -22.80
CA ILE A 26 -11.47 -26.09 -22.28
C ILE A 26 -12.77 -26.23 -21.49
N LYS A 27 -13.70 -27.06 -21.96
CA LYS A 27 -14.95 -27.35 -21.22
C LYS A 27 -14.66 -27.95 -19.86
N SER A 28 -13.75 -28.92 -19.75
CA SER A 28 -13.40 -29.55 -18.48
C SER A 28 -12.70 -28.56 -17.51
N ILE A 29 -11.87 -27.65 -18.04
CA ILE A 29 -11.26 -26.58 -17.21
C ILE A 29 -12.33 -25.62 -16.66
N ILE A 30 -13.30 -25.23 -17.50
CA ILE A 30 -14.39 -24.34 -17.06
C ILE A 30 -15.28 -25.06 -16.03
N ASP A 31 -15.58 -26.34 -16.26
CA ASP A 31 -16.39 -27.14 -15.35
C ASP A 31 -15.72 -27.29 -13.99
N GLU A 32 -14.43 -27.62 -13.96
CA GLU A 32 -13.63 -27.68 -12.73
C GLU A 32 -13.62 -26.32 -12.00
N ALA A 33 -13.36 -25.24 -12.72
CA ALA A 33 -13.33 -23.90 -12.13
C ALA A 33 -14.70 -23.44 -11.61
N THR A 34 -15.80 -23.94 -12.20
CA THR A 34 -17.17 -23.52 -11.83
C THR A 34 -17.76 -24.40 -10.72
N ASN A 35 -17.60 -25.73 -10.85
CA ASN A 35 -18.30 -26.69 -10.00
C ASN A 35 -17.43 -27.27 -8.87
N ASN A 36 -16.08 -27.24 -9.02
CA ASN A 36 -15.14 -27.79 -8.05
C ASN A 36 -14.09 -26.73 -7.60
N SER A 37 -14.41 -25.45 -7.73
CA SER A 37 -13.48 -24.35 -7.42
C SER A 37 -12.90 -24.47 -6.02
N GLN A 38 -11.57 -24.41 -5.91
CA GLN A 38 -10.84 -24.32 -4.64
C GLN A 38 -10.48 -22.87 -4.28
N LEU A 39 -10.93 -21.89 -5.09
CA LEU A 39 -10.48 -20.52 -4.98
C LEU A 39 -10.74 -19.91 -3.59
N GLU A 40 -11.90 -20.16 -3.00
CA GLU A 40 -12.26 -19.65 -1.68
C GLU A 40 -11.35 -20.22 -0.58
N ASN A 41 -11.08 -21.54 -0.61
CA ASN A 41 -10.16 -22.19 0.34
C ASN A 41 -8.72 -21.69 0.17
N LEU A 42 -8.25 -21.58 -1.08
CA LEU A 42 -6.91 -21.07 -1.38
C LEU A 42 -6.76 -19.60 -0.97
N ALA A 43 -7.79 -18.79 -1.19
CA ALA A 43 -7.83 -17.40 -0.74
C ALA A 43 -7.78 -17.30 0.79
N HIS A 44 -8.57 -18.13 1.50
CA HIS A 44 -8.53 -18.19 2.96
C HIS A 44 -7.13 -18.54 3.48
N GLU A 45 -6.51 -19.63 2.95
CA GLU A 45 -5.17 -20.03 3.37
C GLU A 45 -4.12 -18.92 3.12
N LEU A 46 -4.18 -18.27 1.95
CA LEU A 46 -3.16 -17.31 1.56
C LEU A 46 -3.39 -15.92 2.17
N PHE A 47 -4.64 -15.47 2.31
CA PHE A 47 -4.96 -14.11 2.77
C PHE A 47 -5.23 -14.03 4.26
N ASP A 48 -5.89 -15.05 4.84
CA ASP A 48 -6.26 -15.02 6.26
C ASP A 48 -5.20 -15.71 7.14
N VAL A 49 -4.64 -16.84 6.67
CA VAL A 49 -3.67 -17.61 7.46
C VAL A 49 -2.25 -17.09 7.26
N VAL A 50 -1.76 -16.94 6.03
CA VAL A 50 -0.44 -16.36 5.74
C VAL A 50 -0.48 -14.84 5.92
N GLY A 51 -1.48 -14.19 5.35
CA GLY A 51 -1.71 -12.75 5.44
C GLY A 51 -0.81 -11.92 4.52
N PRO A 52 -0.59 -10.63 4.89
CA PRO A 52 0.25 -9.72 4.11
C PRO A 52 1.68 -10.24 4.00
N ARG A 53 2.17 -10.32 2.77
CA ARG A 53 3.45 -10.96 2.43
C ARG A 53 4.25 -10.07 1.48
N LEU A 54 5.17 -9.35 2.03
CA LEU A 54 6.09 -8.48 1.29
C LEU A 54 7.44 -9.18 1.11
N VAL A 55 8.16 -8.82 0.04
CA VAL A 55 9.50 -9.35 -0.22
C VAL A 55 10.40 -9.21 1.00
N GLY A 56 11.07 -10.30 1.39
CA GLY A 56 11.96 -10.34 2.55
C GLY A 56 11.25 -10.47 3.90
N THR A 57 9.94 -10.70 3.93
CA THR A 57 9.22 -11.00 5.18
C THR A 57 9.14 -12.51 5.43
N PRO A 58 9.04 -12.96 6.71
CA PRO A 58 8.77 -14.36 7.03
C PRO A 58 7.48 -14.87 6.39
N GLN A 59 6.43 -14.02 6.29
CA GLN A 59 5.16 -14.37 5.64
C GLN A 59 5.33 -14.62 4.14
N MET A 60 6.24 -13.91 3.46
CA MET A 60 6.54 -14.20 2.05
C MET A 60 7.20 -15.58 1.90
N GLN A 61 8.13 -15.95 2.77
CA GLN A 61 8.72 -17.28 2.76
C GLN A 61 7.65 -18.36 3.00
N GLN A 62 6.79 -18.15 3.98
CA GLN A 62 5.67 -19.05 4.26
C GLN A 62 4.73 -19.21 3.05
N ALA A 63 4.45 -18.11 2.33
CA ALA A 63 3.64 -18.15 1.12
C ALA A 63 4.32 -18.95 -0.01
N HIS A 64 5.63 -18.77 -0.22
CA HIS A 64 6.40 -19.53 -1.19
C HIS A 64 6.35 -21.04 -0.89
N ASP A 65 6.58 -21.42 0.38
CA ASP A 65 6.56 -22.81 0.80
C ASP A 65 5.15 -23.42 0.69
N TRP A 66 4.11 -22.63 1.04
CA TRP A 66 2.73 -23.02 0.84
C TRP A 66 2.40 -23.27 -0.63
N ALA A 67 2.81 -22.37 -1.53
CA ALA A 67 2.53 -22.52 -2.96
C ALA A 67 3.22 -23.75 -3.55
N VAL A 68 4.49 -23.99 -3.20
CA VAL A 68 5.20 -25.23 -3.60
C VAL A 68 4.46 -26.47 -3.11
N ALA A 69 4.05 -26.50 -1.84
CA ALA A 69 3.31 -27.63 -1.28
C ALA A 69 1.96 -27.84 -1.98
N LYS A 70 1.23 -26.78 -2.32
CA LYS A 70 -0.05 -26.88 -3.06
C LYS A 70 0.15 -27.46 -4.45
N TYR A 71 1.07 -26.95 -5.24
CA TYR A 71 1.34 -27.48 -6.57
C TYR A 71 1.77 -28.95 -6.53
N ASN A 72 2.66 -29.29 -5.61
CA ASN A 72 3.09 -30.69 -5.43
C ASN A 72 1.93 -31.59 -5.02
N SER A 73 0.98 -31.13 -4.21
CA SER A 73 -0.20 -31.90 -3.82
C SER A 73 -1.14 -32.18 -5.00
N TRP A 74 -1.08 -31.37 -6.05
CA TRP A 74 -1.79 -31.60 -7.31
C TRP A 74 -0.99 -32.40 -8.32
N GLY A 75 0.19 -32.92 -7.96
CA GLY A 75 1.08 -33.68 -8.85
C GLY A 75 1.84 -32.78 -9.84
N ILE A 76 1.91 -31.47 -9.57
CA ILE A 76 2.65 -30.53 -10.41
C ILE A 76 3.99 -30.23 -9.73
N ASP A 77 5.09 -30.45 -10.45
CA ASP A 77 6.43 -30.15 -9.95
C ASP A 77 6.62 -28.67 -9.72
N ALA A 78 7.02 -28.32 -8.49
CA ALA A 78 7.15 -26.92 -8.09
C ALA A 78 8.34 -26.72 -7.16
N TYR A 79 8.95 -25.53 -7.26
CA TYR A 79 10.11 -25.14 -6.47
C TYR A 79 10.22 -23.61 -6.32
N ASN A 80 10.98 -23.18 -5.32
CA ASN A 80 11.33 -21.79 -5.12
C ASN A 80 12.68 -21.49 -5.81
N HIS A 81 12.65 -20.64 -6.84
CA HIS A 81 13.82 -20.19 -7.57
C HIS A 81 14.36 -18.91 -6.93
N GLU A 82 15.54 -18.94 -6.33
CA GLU A 82 16.20 -17.75 -5.80
C GLU A 82 16.62 -16.83 -6.95
N TYR A 83 16.13 -15.57 -6.94
CA TYR A 83 16.52 -14.56 -7.94
C TYR A 83 17.37 -13.44 -7.34
N GLY A 84 17.52 -13.39 -6.03
CA GLY A 84 18.31 -12.35 -5.37
C GLY A 84 18.17 -12.35 -3.87
N LYS A 85 18.55 -11.21 -3.27
CA LYS A 85 18.50 -11.00 -1.83
C LYS A 85 17.89 -9.65 -1.51
N TRP A 86 17.21 -9.54 -0.37
CA TRP A 86 16.57 -8.34 0.08
C TRP A 86 16.72 -8.14 1.59
N ARG A 87 16.39 -6.94 2.06
CA ARG A 87 16.30 -6.63 3.49
C ARG A 87 15.18 -7.44 4.13
N GLY A 88 15.54 -8.30 5.06
CA GLY A 88 14.58 -9.07 5.86
C GLY A 88 13.94 -8.20 6.93
N TRP A 89 12.60 -8.18 7.00
CA TRP A 89 11.87 -7.33 7.91
C TRP A 89 10.52 -7.96 8.27
N GLU A 90 10.09 -7.75 9.50
CA GLU A 90 8.82 -8.24 9.99
C GLU A 90 8.08 -7.15 10.74
N ARG A 91 6.80 -6.94 10.39
CA ARG A 91 5.94 -5.98 11.08
C ARG A 91 5.44 -6.58 12.39
N GLY A 92 5.60 -5.82 13.47
CA GLY A 92 4.98 -6.12 14.75
C GLY A 92 3.69 -5.34 14.97
N ILE A 93 3.43 -4.97 16.20
CA ILE A 93 2.22 -4.24 16.62
C ILE A 93 2.33 -2.77 16.21
N THR A 94 1.21 -2.19 15.79
CA THR A 94 1.06 -0.73 15.57
C THR A 94 -0.16 -0.24 16.34
N HIS A 95 0.05 0.64 17.33
CA HIS A 95 -0.98 1.36 18.05
C HIS A 95 -0.81 2.85 17.83
N ILE A 96 -1.88 3.54 17.52
CA ILE A 96 -1.90 4.97 17.22
C ILE A 96 -3.06 5.59 17.95
N ASP A 97 -2.78 6.52 18.85
CA ASP A 97 -3.79 7.26 19.58
C ASP A 97 -3.59 8.76 19.39
N MET A 98 -4.62 9.48 19.00
CA MET A 98 -4.67 10.92 19.19
C MET A 98 -4.95 11.16 20.68
N VAL A 99 -4.07 11.86 21.38
CA VAL A 99 -4.20 12.14 22.81
C VAL A 99 -4.68 13.56 23.09
N GLU A 100 -4.44 14.48 22.16
CA GLU A 100 -4.95 15.85 22.19
C GLU A 100 -5.59 16.20 20.83
N PRO A 101 -6.67 17.00 20.78
CA PRO A 101 -7.39 17.64 21.88
C PRO A 101 -8.37 16.71 22.62
N ARG A 102 -8.47 15.47 22.24
CA ARG A 102 -9.28 14.43 22.87
C ARG A 102 -8.73 13.05 22.57
N LEU A 103 -8.92 12.11 23.50
CA LEU A 103 -8.49 10.73 23.29
C LEU A 103 -9.31 10.06 22.18
N ARG A 104 -8.62 9.46 21.21
CA ARG A 104 -9.20 8.64 20.15
C ARG A 104 -8.15 7.69 19.59
N THR A 105 -8.46 6.41 19.53
CA THR A 105 -7.66 5.44 18.78
C THR A 105 -7.86 5.66 17.28
N LEU A 106 -6.75 5.69 16.54
CA LEU A 106 -6.73 5.86 15.10
C LEU A 106 -6.44 4.52 14.43
N VAL A 107 -7.10 4.28 13.30
CA VAL A 107 -6.90 3.07 12.50
C VAL A 107 -5.73 3.28 11.55
N GLY A 108 -4.69 2.47 11.71
CA GLY A 108 -3.52 2.57 10.84
C GLY A 108 -2.50 1.48 11.14
N ARG A 109 -1.42 1.50 10.38
CA ARG A 109 -0.32 0.55 10.52
C ARG A 109 1.01 1.13 10.09
N GLN A 110 2.08 0.55 10.58
CA GLN A 110 3.43 0.85 10.17
C GLN A 110 3.64 0.45 8.70
N LEU A 111 4.27 1.33 7.91
CA LEU A 111 4.66 1.00 6.54
C LEU A 111 5.73 -0.10 6.52
N ALA A 112 5.86 -0.77 5.39
CA ALA A 112 6.86 -1.80 5.19
C ALA A 112 8.29 -1.24 5.37
N TRP A 113 9.16 -2.02 5.98
CA TRP A 113 10.57 -1.66 6.29
C TRP A 113 10.75 -0.37 7.11
N SER A 114 9.68 0.09 7.75
CA SER A 114 9.76 1.23 8.67
C SER A 114 10.47 0.84 9.96
N PRO A 115 11.33 1.71 10.50
CA PRO A 115 11.93 1.50 11.82
C PRO A 115 10.87 1.43 12.93
N SER A 116 11.19 0.71 14.00
CA SER A 116 10.40 0.69 15.24
C SER A 116 10.44 2.04 15.94
N THR A 117 9.40 2.33 16.73
CA THR A 117 9.48 3.34 17.78
C THR A 117 10.31 2.81 18.96
N LYS A 118 10.67 3.70 19.90
CA LYS A 118 11.12 3.26 21.21
C LYS A 118 10.04 2.42 21.90
N LYS A 119 10.41 1.55 22.84
CA LYS A 119 9.47 0.62 23.54
C LYS A 119 8.24 1.30 24.13
N LYS A 120 8.35 2.52 24.65
CA LYS A 120 7.23 3.31 25.20
C LYS A 120 6.46 4.08 24.13
N GLY A 121 6.86 3.97 22.86
CA GLY A 121 6.33 4.77 21.76
C GLY A 121 6.92 6.17 21.70
N VAL A 122 6.32 6.97 20.82
CA VAL A 122 6.62 8.41 20.62
C VAL A 122 5.32 9.17 20.76
N THR A 123 5.32 10.23 21.56
CA THR A 123 4.19 11.16 21.70
C THR A 123 4.63 12.52 21.26
N ALA A 124 3.96 13.11 20.27
CA ALA A 124 4.35 14.41 19.73
C ALA A 124 3.19 15.12 19.02
N GLU A 125 3.34 16.44 18.87
CA GLU A 125 2.46 17.28 18.05
C GLU A 125 2.55 16.85 16.57
N VAL A 126 1.42 16.95 15.87
CA VAL A 126 1.32 16.70 14.41
C VAL A 126 1.33 18.05 13.68
N THR A 127 2.16 18.17 12.65
CA THR A 127 2.23 19.33 11.77
C THR A 127 1.95 18.97 10.31
N LEU A 128 1.59 20.00 9.52
CA LEU A 128 1.35 19.89 8.08
C LEU A 128 2.54 20.39 7.30
N VAL A 129 2.75 19.86 6.10
CA VAL A 129 3.53 20.55 5.07
C VAL A 129 2.71 21.76 4.62
N PRO A 130 3.23 23.00 4.78
CA PRO A 130 2.51 24.21 4.39
C PRO A 130 2.45 24.37 2.87
N ASP A 131 1.74 25.37 2.39
CA ASP A 131 1.89 25.84 1.02
C ASP A 131 3.31 26.44 0.89
N ILE A 132 4.10 25.95 -0.08
CA ILE A 132 5.51 26.30 -0.29
C ILE A 132 5.60 27.23 -1.51
N GLU A 133 6.33 28.31 -1.40
CA GLU A 133 6.56 29.27 -2.48
C GLU A 133 7.94 29.07 -3.12
N SER A 134 8.92 28.57 -2.36
CA SER A 134 10.29 28.33 -2.81
C SER A 134 10.96 27.22 -1.99
N LYS A 135 12.11 26.73 -2.48
CA LYS A 135 12.97 25.82 -1.74
C LYS A 135 13.45 26.43 -0.42
N GLU A 136 13.80 27.70 -0.41
CA GLU A 136 14.25 28.42 0.79
C GLU A 136 13.12 28.46 1.86
N ASP A 137 11.91 28.72 1.44
CA ASP A 137 10.73 28.71 2.30
C ASP A 137 10.51 27.31 2.93
N PHE A 138 10.65 26.27 2.14
CA PHE A 138 10.61 24.90 2.65
C PHE A 138 11.73 24.61 3.67
N GLU A 139 12.97 25.00 3.37
CA GLU A 139 14.11 24.79 4.26
C GLU A 139 13.96 25.60 5.57
N ASN A 140 13.33 26.77 5.53
CA ASN A 140 12.99 27.53 6.73
C ASN A 140 11.90 26.85 7.56
N TRP A 141 10.88 26.31 6.90
CA TRP A 141 9.84 25.54 7.60
C TRP A 141 10.41 24.25 8.21
N LEU A 142 11.32 23.54 7.55
CA LEU A 142 11.98 22.34 8.11
C LEU A 142 12.60 22.59 9.49
N LYS A 143 13.10 23.78 9.78
CA LYS A 143 13.66 24.16 11.10
C LYS A 143 12.62 24.15 12.23
N THR A 144 11.33 24.10 11.88
CA THR A 144 10.21 24.16 12.85
C THR A 144 9.62 22.79 13.21
N ILE A 145 10.04 21.70 12.53
CA ILE A 145 9.42 20.37 12.67
C ILE A 145 10.15 19.43 13.64
N ASN A 146 11.25 19.88 14.22
CA ASN A 146 11.98 19.11 15.21
C ASN A 146 11.05 18.65 16.34
N GLY A 147 11.04 17.35 16.64
CA GLY A 147 10.21 16.75 17.68
C GLY A 147 8.72 16.57 17.29
N LYS A 148 8.34 16.74 16.02
CA LYS A 148 6.95 16.62 15.56
C LYS A 148 6.74 15.43 14.62
N PHE A 149 5.50 14.94 14.52
CA PHE A 149 5.04 14.15 13.41
C PHE A 149 4.66 15.05 12.23
N VAL A 150 5.01 14.62 11.01
CA VAL A 150 4.66 15.34 9.78
C VAL A 150 3.61 14.57 8.99
N LEU A 151 2.50 15.24 8.60
CA LEU A 151 1.52 14.69 7.66
C LEU A 151 2.05 14.84 6.23
N VAL A 152 2.24 13.71 5.53
CA VAL A 152 2.95 13.67 4.23
C VAL A 152 2.09 13.22 3.06
N SER A 153 0.78 13.11 3.22
CA SER A 153 -0.15 12.78 2.15
C SER A 153 -1.07 13.93 1.79
N GLN A 154 -1.54 13.92 0.55
CA GLN A 154 -2.58 14.85 0.10
C GLN A 154 -3.85 14.67 0.95
N TYR A 155 -4.43 15.77 1.41
CA TYR A 155 -5.74 15.77 2.06
C TYR A 155 -6.85 15.41 1.05
N GLN A 156 -7.76 14.55 1.48
CA GLN A 156 -8.96 14.19 0.73
C GLN A 156 -10.20 14.66 1.51
N PRO A 157 -11.05 15.51 0.94
CA PRO A 157 -12.22 16.05 1.64
C PRO A 157 -13.31 15.02 1.90
N THR A 158 -13.34 13.93 1.12
CA THR A 158 -14.33 12.85 1.24
C THR A 158 -13.72 11.49 0.91
N GLY A 159 -14.08 10.47 1.69
CA GLY A 159 -13.74 9.06 1.46
C GLY A 159 -14.78 8.29 0.64
N ARG A 160 -15.79 8.98 0.12
CA ARG A 160 -16.81 8.34 -0.71
C ARG A 160 -16.20 7.84 -2.02
N SER A 161 -16.44 6.58 -2.39
CA SER A 161 -15.93 5.97 -3.62
C SER A 161 -16.53 6.61 -4.87
N ASP A 162 -15.81 6.51 -5.99
CA ASP A 162 -16.28 7.05 -7.26
C ASP A 162 -17.56 6.34 -7.71
N SER A 163 -17.66 5.01 -7.53
CA SER A 163 -18.88 4.24 -7.82
C SER A 163 -20.09 4.70 -7.02
N ASN A 164 -19.90 5.05 -5.74
CA ASN A 164 -20.97 5.55 -4.91
C ASN A 164 -21.40 6.98 -5.31
N TRP A 165 -20.46 7.82 -5.76
CA TRP A 165 -20.78 9.11 -6.35
C TRP A 165 -21.54 8.95 -7.67
N GLU A 166 -21.11 8.05 -8.55
CA GLU A 166 -21.75 7.76 -9.83
C GLU A 166 -23.19 7.29 -9.65
N GLU A 167 -23.45 6.47 -8.62
CA GLU A 167 -24.77 5.90 -8.35
C GLU A 167 -25.74 6.91 -7.71
N PHE A 168 -25.27 7.74 -6.77
CA PHE A 168 -26.16 8.52 -5.89
C PHE A 168 -26.05 10.04 -6.03
N ALA A 169 -25.06 10.56 -6.73
CA ALA A 169 -24.91 11.99 -6.91
C ALA A 169 -25.60 12.48 -8.21
N LEU A 170 -25.97 13.76 -8.21
CA LEU A 170 -26.31 14.42 -9.47
C LEU A 170 -25.07 14.45 -10.38
N PRO A 171 -25.23 14.29 -11.72
CA PRO A 171 -24.10 14.25 -12.65
C PRO A 171 -23.13 15.42 -12.50
N GLU A 172 -23.65 16.64 -12.36
CA GLU A 172 -22.85 17.85 -12.17
C GLU A 172 -22.05 17.83 -10.84
N SER A 173 -22.61 17.24 -9.79
CA SER A 173 -21.94 17.10 -8.49
C SER A 173 -20.82 16.07 -8.57
N PHE A 174 -21.01 14.99 -9.30
CA PHE A 174 -19.99 13.99 -9.55
C PHE A 174 -18.83 14.54 -10.38
N GLU A 175 -19.12 15.26 -11.46
CA GLU A 175 -18.09 15.93 -12.27
C GLU A 175 -17.33 16.97 -11.46
N LYS A 176 -18.04 17.79 -10.66
CA LYS A 176 -17.38 18.75 -9.77
C LYS A 176 -16.43 18.05 -8.80
N MET A 177 -16.84 16.96 -8.16
CA MET A 177 -15.99 16.20 -7.24
C MET A 177 -14.72 15.69 -7.92
N LYS A 178 -14.83 15.17 -9.16
CA LYS A 178 -13.66 14.71 -9.94
C LYS A 178 -12.70 15.86 -10.21
N ASN A 179 -13.21 16.99 -10.67
CA ASN A 179 -12.42 18.18 -10.96
C ASN A 179 -11.73 18.71 -9.69
N ASP A 180 -12.45 18.81 -8.57
CA ASP A 180 -11.91 19.24 -7.28
C ASP A 180 -10.75 18.32 -6.82
N ARG A 181 -10.89 16.99 -6.98
CA ARG A 181 -9.83 16.03 -6.67
C ARG A 181 -8.59 16.20 -7.55
N GLU A 182 -8.79 16.41 -8.84
CA GLU A 182 -7.68 16.65 -9.76
C GLU A 182 -6.95 17.96 -9.45
N GLU A 183 -7.69 19.03 -9.17
CA GLU A 183 -7.11 20.32 -8.80
C GLU A 183 -6.29 20.21 -7.52
N MET A 184 -6.84 19.58 -6.49
CA MET A 184 -6.14 19.34 -5.23
C MET A 184 -4.89 18.48 -5.44
N SER A 185 -4.94 17.49 -6.31
CA SER A 185 -3.79 16.65 -6.65
C SER A 185 -2.72 17.47 -7.38
N ARG A 186 -3.10 18.26 -8.37
CA ARG A 186 -2.16 19.17 -9.07
C ARG A 186 -1.50 20.15 -8.10
N LYS A 187 -2.30 20.75 -7.20
CA LYS A 187 -1.79 21.69 -6.18
C LYS A 187 -0.78 20.99 -5.27
N TRP A 188 -1.12 19.81 -4.75
CA TRP A 188 -0.23 19.02 -3.88
C TRP A 188 1.11 18.70 -4.55
N PHE A 189 1.09 18.13 -5.76
CA PHE A 189 2.32 17.80 -6.47
C PHE A 189 3.10 19.03 -6.92
N SER A 190 2.44 20.14 -7.22
CA SER A 190 3.10 21.42 -7.48
C SER A 190 3.83 21.91 -6.25
N ASN A 191 3.16 21.89 -5.08
CA ASN A 191 3.75 22.24 -3.80
C ASN A 191 5.00 21.41 -3.49
N LEU A 192 4.92 20.09 -3.68
CA LEU A 192 6.08 19.21 -3.48
C LEU A 192 7.25 19.53 -4.44
N ARG A 193 6.99 19.90 -5.69
CA ARG A 193 8.04 20.30 -6.63
C ARG A 193 8.76 21.58 -6.21
N LEU A 194 8.03 22.54 -5.63
CA LEU A 194 8.61 23.79 -5.15
C LEU A 194 9.57 23.60 -3.97
N THR A 195 9.48 22.50 -3.26
CA THR A 195 10.45 22.15 -2.21
C THR A 195 11.88 21.95 -2.75
N GLY A 196 12.02 21.64 -4.03
CA GLY A 196 13.29 21.31 -4.65
C GLY A 196 13.87 19.95 -4.29
N TYR A 197 13.12 19.13 -3.53
CA TYR A 197 13.51 17.76 -3.17
C TYR A 197 12.80 16.74 -4.06
N GLY A 198 13.49 15.66 -4.42
CA GLY A 198 12.91 14.51 -5.09
C GLY A 198 11.92 13.77 -4.17
N TYR A 199 10.98 13.05 -4.76
CA TYR A 199 9.94 12.32 -4.00
C TYR A 199 10.51 11.32 -2.96
N ARG A 200 11.72 10.80 -3.20
CA ARG A 200 12.41 9.92 -2.23
C ARG A 200 13.16 10.71 -1.16
N ASP A 201 13.67 11.88 -1.52
CA ASP A 201 14.59 12.65 -0.67
C ASP A 201 13.84 13.54 0.32
N ILE A 202 12.60 13.92 0.03
CA ILE A 202 11.81 14.78 0.91
C ILE A 202 11.53 14.11 2.27
N ASN A 203 11.30 12.80 2.31
CA ASN A 203 11.08 12.09 3.58
C ASN A 203 12.37 12.03 4.41
N LYS A 204 13.51 11.93 3.73
CA LYS A 204 14.82 12.02 4.38
C LYS A 204 15.09 13.43 4.92
N ALA A 205 14.68 14.47 4.20
CA ALA A 205 14.78 15.84 4.69
C ALA A 205 13.96 16.07 5.96
N PHE A 206 12.75 15.47 6.08
CA PHE A 206 11.99 15.53 7.33
C PHE A 206 12.70 14.80 8.48
N GLU A 207 13.26 13.62 8.22
CA GLU A 207 14.04 12.87 9.20
C GLU A 207 15.25 13.67 9.67
N ASP A 208 16.04 14.23 8.75
CA ASP A 208 17.24 14.99 9.05
C ASP A 208 16.94 16.32 9.78
N ALA A 209 15.75 16.89 9.54
CA ALA A 209 15.25 18.06 10.28
C ALA A 209 14.73 17.72 11.68
N GLY A 210 14.80 16.47 12.12
CA GLY A 210 14.42 16.05 13.46
C GLY A 210 12.94 15.73 13.66
N ALA A 211 12.18 15.48 12.61
CA ALA A 211 10.84 14.91 12.74
C ALA A 211 10.93 13.58 13.52
N VAL A 212 9.91 13.25 14.31
CA VAL A 212 9.89 12.02 15.12
C VAL A 212 9.13 10.88 14.45
N GLY A 213 8.50 11.14 13.31
CA GLY A 213 7.82 10.19 12.48
C GLY A 213 7.02 10.87 11.38
N LEU A 214 6.64 10.08 10.37
CA LEU A 214 5.80 10.54 9.25
C LEU A 214 4.45 9.82 9.31
N ILE A 215 3.37 10.54 9.02
CA ILE A 215 2.03 10.00 8.94
C ILE A 215 1.51 10.23 7.54
N SER A 216 1.17 9.14 6.87
CA SER A 216 0.59 9.11 5.52
C SER A 216 -0.84 8.58 5.54
N SER A 217 -1.52 8.73 4.41
CA SER A 217 -2.76 8.04 4.09
C SER A 217 -2.76 7.68 2.61
N TYR A 218 -2.40 6.45 2.29
CA TYR A 218 -2.38 5.93 0.92
C TYR A 218 -3.72 5.32 0.55
N TRP A 219 -4.75 6.15 0.57
CA TRP A 219 -6.11 5.73 0.29
C TRP A 219 -6.27 5.06 -1.08
N SER A 220 -6.93 3.91 -1.11
CA SER A 220 -7.17 3.09 -2.30
C SER A 220 -8.41 3.48 -3.11
N ARG A 221 -9.09 4.57 -2.74
CA ARG A 221 -10.39 5.05 -3.29
C ARG A 221 -11.59 4.16 -2.98
N VAL A 222 -11.45 3.22 -2.06
CA VAL A 222 -12.55 2.44 -1.49
C VAL A 222 -12.62 2.62 0.02
N SER A 223 -13.79 2.39 0.63
CA SER A 223 -14.00 2.55 2.06
C SER A 223 -13.07 1.65 2.88
N GLY A 224 -12.41 2.24 3.88
CA GLY A 224 -11.65 1.52 4.90
C GLY A 224 -10.37 0.83 4.41
N ALA A 225 -9.97 1.00 3.14
CA ALA A 225 -8.79 0.35 2.61
C ALA A 225 -7.70 1.34 2.21
N ASN A 226 -6.50 1.13 2.75
CA ASN A 226 -5.28 1.84 2.38
C ASN A 226 -4.28 0.89 1.74
N LYS A 227 -3.46 1.41 0.84
CA LYS A 227 -2.31 0.70 0.30
C LYS A 227 -1.14 0.83 1.26
N VAL A 228 -0.50 -0.27 1.63
CA VAL A 228 0.64 -0.27 2.54
C VAL A 228 1.92 -0.42 1.73
N PHE A 229 2.59 0.70 1.47
CA PHE A 229 3.87 0.75 0.76
C PHE A 229 5.07 0.80 1.71
N SER A 230 6.27 0.94 1.13
CA SER A 230 7.53 1.04 1.86
C SER A 230 7.71 2.39 2.53
N ALA A 231 8.27 2.36 3.72
CA ALA A 231 8.83 3.53 4.37
C ALA A 231 10.03 4.07 3.58
N ARG A 232 10.30 5.35 3.75
CA ARG A 232 11.39 6.06 3.06
C ARG A 232 12.27 6.82 4.04
N THR A 233 12.27 6.39 5.30
CA THR A 233 13.13 6.87 6.37
C THR A 233 13.86 5.70 6.99
N ASP A 234 15.02 5.96 7.60
CA ASP A 234 15.88 4.93 8.18
C ASP A 234 15.86 4.95 9.71
N LYS A 235 15.46 6.07 10.32
CA LYS A 235 15.57 6.30 11.78
C LYS A 235 14.25 6.58 12.47
N ILE A 236 13.24 7.02 11.73
CA ILE A 236 11.95 7.42 12.28
C ILE A 236 10.80 6.58 11.69
N PRO A 237 9.76 6.28 12.48
CA PRO A 237 8.65 5.48 12.01
C PRO A 237 7.83 6.19 10.92
N ASN A 238 7.38 5.41 9.94
CA ASN A 238 6.40 5.81 8.95
C ASN A 238 5.10 5.04 9.19
N ILE A 239 4.03 5.78 9.44
CA ILE A 239 2.71 5.24 9.77
C ILE A 239 1.73 5.65 8.69
N ASP A 240 0.96 4.70 8.20
CA ASP A 240 -0.20 4.99 7.35
C ASP A 240 -1.47 4.88 8.18
N VAL A 241 -2.32 5.89 8.14
CA VAL A 241 -3.62 5.91 8.83
C VAL A 241 -4.75 6.00 7.82
N ASN A 242 -5.92 5.50 8.19
CA ASN A 242 -7.07 5.57 7.31
C ASN A 242 -7.42 7.03 6.96
N LEU A 243 -8.20 7.19 5.89
CA LEU A 243 -8.50 8.50 5.33
C LEU A 243 -9.20 9.42 6.31
N GLU A 244 -10.17 8.91 7.07
CA GLU A 244 -11.00 9.66 8.01
C GLU A 244 -10.17 10.20 9.18
N ASP A 245 -9.27 9.38 9.70
CA ASP A 245 -8.37 9.74 10.80
C ASP A 245 -7.30 10.72 10.35
N TYR A 246 -6.70 10.48 9.17
CA TYR A 246 -5.78 11.44 8.55
C TYR A 246 -6.46 12.80 8.33
N GLY A 247 -7.68 12.79 7.79
CA GLY A 247 -8.47 13.99 7.58
C GLY A 247 -8.81 14.74 8.87
N ALA A 248 -9.05 14.01 9.97
CA ALA A 248 -9.27 14.62 11.27
C ALA A 248 -8.00 15.31 11.79
N LEU A 249 -6.84 14.64 11.75
CA LEU A 249 -5.55 15.23 12.12
C LEU A 249 -5.23 16.46 11.26
N TYR A 250 -5.43 16.36 9.95
CA TYR A 250 -5.22 17.46 9.01
C TYR A 250 -6.06 18.69 9.37
N ARG A 251 -7.39 18.50 9.54
CA ARG A 251 -8.29 19.63 9.89
C ARG A 251 -7.95 20.24 11.24
N LEU A 252 -7.60 19.44 12.24
CA LEU A 252 -7.16 19.95 13.55
C LEU A 252 -5.89 20.78 13.42
N ALA A 253 -4.86 20.27 12.74
CA ALA A 253 -3.61 20.99 12.55
C ALA A 253 -3.81 22.27 11.72
N LYS A 254 -4.57 22.21 10.62
CA LYS A 254 -4.89 23.35 9.75
C LYS A 254 -5.61 24.47 10.50
N ASN A 255 -6.45 24.12 11.48
CA ASN A 255 -7.19 25.09 12.30
C ASN A 255 -6.46 25.45 13.62
N GLY A 256 -5.16 25.19 13.71
CA GLY A 256 -4.32 25.60 14.83
C GLY A 256 -4.58 24.87 16.16
N LYS A 257 -5.24 23.70 16.13
CA LYS A 257 -5.59 22.93 17.35
C LYS A 257 -4.45 22.03 17.85
N LYS A 258 -3.30 22.00 17.16
CA LYS A 258 -2.09 21.28 17.55
C LYS A 258 -2.36 19.86 18.04
N PRO A 259 -2.92 18.95 17.20
CA PRO A 259 -3.20 17.61 17.63
C PRO A 259 -1.92 16.90 18.06
N VAL A 260 -2.00 16.10 19.12
CA VAL A 260 -0.90 15.29 19.63
C VAL A 260 -1.24 13.83 19.41
N VAL A 261 -0.34 13.05 18.84
CA VAL A 261 -0.49 11.62 18.66
C VAL A 261 0.58 10.87 19.44
N LYS A 262 0.18 9.70 19.96
CA LYS A 262 1.08 8.69 20.51
C LYS A 262 1.11 7.51 19.55
N VAL A 263 2.31 7.12 19.12
CA VAL A 263 2.53 5.96 18.24
C VAL A 263 3.40 4.96 18.94
N VAL A 264 2.95 3.71 19.00
CA VAL A 264 3.76 2.54 19.38
C VAL A 264 3.78 1.61 18.18
N ALA A 265 4.91 1.51 17.52
CA ALA A 265 5.08 0.64 16.35
C ALA A 265 6.35 -0.19 16.52
N THR A 266 6.23 -1.50 16.34
CA THR A 266 7.34 -2.44 16.45
C THR A 266 7.58 -3.18 15.16
N SER A 267 8.83 -3.47 14.87
CA SER A 267 9.26 -4.31 13.74
C SER A 267 10.55 -5.03 14.12
N THR A 268 10.83 -6.12 13.42
CA THR A 268 12.07 -6.89 13.59
C THR A 268 12.84 -6.89 12.28
N GLU A 269 14.14 -6.59 12.35
CA GLU A 269 15.07 -6.71 11.23
C GLU A 269 15.67 -8.11 11.23
N HIS A 270 15.64 -8.79 10.08
CA HIS A 270 16.21 -10.14 9.90
C HIS A 270 17.49 -10.14 9.07
N GLY A 271 18.08 -8.97 8.84
CA GLY A 271 19.28 -8.83 8.01
C GLY A 271 18.98 -8.98 6.53
N VAL A 272 19.89 -9.60 5.79
CA VAL A 272 19.74 -9.87 4.35
C VAL A 272 19.23 -11.29 4.17
N VAL A 273 18.09 -11.46 3.50
CA VAL A 273 17.46 -12.76 3.27
C VAL A 273 17.35 -13.04 1.75
N PRO A 274 17.32 -14.32 1.34
CA PRO A 274 17.08 -14.66 -0.06
C PRO A 274 15.64 -14.29 -0.47
N THR A 275 15.45 -14.08 -1.77
CA THR A 275 14.15 -13.78 -2.39
C THR A 275 13.88 -14.73 -3.53
N PHE A 276 12.62 -15.15 -3.69
CA PHE A 276 12.26 -16.24 -4.58
C PHE A 276 11.12 -15.88 -5.53
N ASN A 277 11.11 -16.55 -6.69
CA ASN A 277 9.91 -16.79 -7.47
C ASN A 277 9.48 -18.24 -7.25
N THR A 278 8.24 -18.48 -6.92
CA THR A 278 7.69 -19.84 -6.95
C THR A 278 7.39 -20.22 -8.39
N ILE A 279 7.97 -21.31 -8.86
CA ILE A 279 7.80 -21.85 -10.22
C ILE A 279 7.12 -23.20 -10.10
N ALA A 280 6.07 -23.38 -10.90
CA ALA A 280 5.42 -24.68 -11.10
C ALA A 280 5.41 -25.00 -12.58
N GLN A 281 5.71 -26.25 -12.93
CA GLN A 281 5.95 -26.64 -14.31
C GLN A 281 5.23 -27.95 -14.67
N ILE A 282 4.52 -27.92 -15.79
CA ILE A 282 4.01 -29.12 -16.46
C ILE A 282 4.76 -29.25 -17.80
N LYS A 283 5.52 -30.31 -17.96
CA LYS A 283 6.30 -30.54 -19.16
C LYS A 283 5.39 -30.91 -20.34
N GLY A 284 5.54 -30.20 -21.45
CA GLY A 284 4.85 -30.48 -22.68
C GLY A 284 5.30 -31.85 -23.30
N VAL A 285 4.40 -32.53 -23.98
CA VAL A 285 4.67 -33.85 -24.59
C VAL A 285 5.13 -33.69 -26.05
N GLU A 286 4.46 -32.84 -26.82
CA GLU A 286 4.74 -32.67 -28.26
C GLU A 286 5.89 -31.69 -28.53
N LYS A 287 5.98 -30.60 -27.73
CA LYS A 287 6.96 -29.54 -27.88
C LYS A 287 7.58 -29.20 -26.52
N PRO A 288 8.41 -30.06 -25.95
CA PRO A 288 8.90 -29.94 -24.59
C PRO A 288 9.86 -28.76 -24.38
N ASP A 289 10.37 -28.15 -25.44
CA ASP A 289 11.28 -26.97 -25.43
C ASP A 289 10.55 -25.65 -25.69
N GLU A 290 9.23 -25.69 -25.94
CA GLU A 290 8.40 -24.47 -26.03
C GLU A 290 7.66 -24.21 -24.71
N TYR A 291 7.62 -22.95 -24.26
CA TYR A 291 7.03 -22.57 -22.99
C TYR A 291 5.82 -21.67 -23.18
N VAL A 292 4.73 -21.96 -22.46
CA VAL A 292 3.64 -21.02 -22.21
C VAL A 292 3.74 -20.62 -20.74
N ILE A 293 3.94 -19.33 -20.47
CA ILE A 293 4.17 -18.82 -19.13
C ILE A 293 2.96 -18.03 -18.66
N LEU A 294 2.41 -18.43 -17.52
CA LEU A 294 1.44 -17.65 -16.75
C LEU A 294 2.18 -17.05 -15.55
N SER A 295 2.05 -15.74 -15.32
CA SER A 295 2.70 -15.09 -14.19
C SER A 295 1.76 -14.11 -13.49
N ALA A 296 1.94 -13.98 -12.18
CA ALA A 296 1.22 -13.03 -11.37
C ALA A 296 2.10 -12.54 -10.21
N HIS A 297 1.82 -11.34 -9.71
CA HIS A 297 2.36 -10.87 -8.44
C HIS A 297 1.95 -11.79 -7.31
N PHE A 298 2.90 -12.13 -6.44
CA PHE A 298 2.67 -12.95 -5.27
C PHE A 298 2.73 -12.16 -3.96
N ASP A 299 3.46 -11.05 -3.97
CA ASP A 299 3.52 -10.11 -2.85
C ASP A 299 2.22 -9.27 -2.73
N SER A 300 1.84 -8.98 -1.50
CA SER A 300 0.69 -8.13 -1.19
C SER A 300 0.78 -7.48 0.21
#